data_f8c857dbf661955e8d8912abbb362818
#
_entry.id   f8c857dbf661955e8d8912abbb362818
#
_cell.length_a   1.000
_cell.length_b   1.000
_cell.length_c   1.000
_cell.angle_alpha   90.00
_cell.angle_beta   90.00
_cell.angle_gamma   90.00
#
_symmetry.space_group_name_H-M   'P 1'
#
loop_
_entity.id
_entity.type
_entity.pdbx_description
1 polymer ?
#
loop_
_entity_poly.entity_id
_entity_poly.type
_entity_poly.pdbx_seq_one_letter_code
_entity_poly.pdbx_strand_id
1 'polypeptide(L)'
;DRFESNQIFCWDTQLGKGVNSSYSQNVITAPRKHLMIQKRDSQIKFYYLGQFDILEVKSAKKLNQKGEEQDIAKFRVKMRNPVREDIWQYFLSNVDEE
;
A
#
# COMPACT_ATOMS: atom_id res chain seq x y z
N ASP A 1 -5.34 0.74 -3.18
CA ASP A 1 -3.96 0.23 -3.30
C ASP A 1 -3.64 0.01 -4.77
N ARG A 2 -2.59 0.62 -5.24
CA ARG A 2 -2.26 0.55 -6.67
C ARG A 2 -0.79 0.85 -6.93
N PHE A 3 -0.29 0.33 -8.04
CA PHE A 3 0.98 0.73 -8.60
C PHE A 3 0.78 1.91 -9.56
N GLU A 4 1.59 2.94 -9.40
CA GLU A 4 1.69 4.02 -10.40
C GLU A 4 2.66 3.64 -11.52
N SER A 5 3.63 2.80 -11.20
CA SER A 5 4.61 2.26 -12.13
C SER A 5 5.17 0.96 -11.55
N ASN A 6 6.11 0.32 -12.22
CA ASN A 6 6.76 -0.87 -11.67
C ASN A 6 7.67 -0.60 -10.47
N GLN A 7 7.81 0.66 -10.06
CA GLN A 7 8.59 1.03 -8.88
C GLN A 7 7.81 1.83 -7.83
N ILE A 8 6.67 2.42 -8.20
CA ILE A 8 5.92 3.31 -7.29
C ILE A 8 4.62 2.65 -6.90
N PHE A 9 4.43 2.46 -5.60
CA PHE A 9 3.22 1.88 -5.04
C PHE A 9 2.57 2.84 -4.06
N CYS A 10 1.24 2.87 -4.05
CA CYS A 10 0.45 3.71 -3.17
C CYS A 10 -0.58 2.88 -2.43
N TRP A 11 -0.76 3.18 -1.14
CA TRP A 11 -1.87 2.60 -0.38
C TRP A 11 -2.41 3.59 0.63
N ASP A 12 -3.68 3.37 0.99
CA ASP A 12 -4.33 4.05 2.09
C ASP A 12 -4.39 3.10 3.29
N THR A 13 -4.17 3.63 4.48
CA THR A 13 -4.32 2.85 5.69
C THR A 13 -5.79 2.53 5.95
N GLN A 14 -6.04 1.62 6.87
CA GLN A 14 -7.39 1.34 7.34
C GLN A 14 -7.97 2.57 8.03
N LEU A 15 -9.30 2.66 8.03
CA LEU A 15 -10.01 3.73 8.71
C LEU A 15 -9.58 3.84 10.18
N GLY A 16 -9.32 5.05 10.62
CA GLY A 16 -8.84 5.32 11.96
C GLY A 16 -7.33 5.22 12.14
N LYS A 17 -6.59 4.78 11.13
CA LYS A 17 -5.13 4.64 11.16
C LYS A 17 -4.48 5.86 10.49
N GLY A 18 -4.62 7.03 11.10
CA GLY A 18 -4.00 8.26 10.59
C GLY A 18 -2.47 8.24 10.67
N VAL A 19 -1.85 9.34 10.26
CA VAL A 19 -0.39 9.45 10.22
C VAL A 19 0.24 9.22 11.60
N ASN A 20 -0.42 9.67 12.66
CA ASN A 20 0.11 9.55 14.02
C ASN A 20 -0.27 8.22 14.70
N SER A 21 -0.97 7.33 14.03
CA SER A 21 -1.31 6.02 14.59
C SER A 21 -0.05 5.17 14.78
N SER A 22 -0.14 4.18 15.68
CA SER A 22 0.98 3.24 15.89
C SER A 22 1.35 2.52 14.60
N TYR A 23 0.34 2.13 13.81
CA TYR A 23 0.58 1.48 12.52
C TYR A 23 1.45 2.36 11.61
N SER A 24 1.01 3.58 11.38
CA SER A 24 1.71 4.50 10.47
C SER A 24 3.11 4.85 10.98
N GLN A 25 3.24 5.11 12.27
CA GLN A 25 4.54 5.45 12.86
C GLN A 25 5.49 4.24 12.80
N ASN A 26 5.00 3.03 12.98
CA ASN A 26 5.84 1.83 12.85
C ASN A 26 6.37 1.67 11.42
N VAL A 27 5.54 1.95 10.42
CA VAL A 27 5.99 1.91 9.02
C VAL A 27 7.03 2.99 8.76
N ILE A 28 6.76 4.22 9.20
CA ILE A 28 7.64 5.36 8.95
C ILE A 28 9.01 5.17 9.60
N THR A 29 9.04 4.67 10.84
CA THR A 29 10.28 4.57 11.62
C THR A 29 11.03 3.25 11.45
N ALA A 30 10.43 2.26 10.79
CA ALA A 30 11.10 0.98 10.58
C ALA A 30 12.40 1.17 9.80
N PRO A 31 13.52 0.61 10.28
CA PRO A 31 14.81 0.77 9.58
C PRO A 31 14.85 0.04 8.24
N ARG A 32 14.05 -1.00 8.10
CA ARG A 32 13.89 -1.74 6.85
C ARG A 32 12.41 -1.90 6.58
N LYS A 33 11.99 -1.53 5.37
CA LYS A 33 10.59 -1.55 4.98
C LYS A 33 10.43 -2.52 3.82
N HIS A 34 9.56 -3.52 4.01
CA HIS A 34 9.33 -4.59 3.04
C HIS A 34 7.87 -4.58 2.60
N LEU A 35 7.65 -4.70 1.31
CA LEU A 35 6.31 -4.73 0.75
C LEU A 35 5.89 -6.16 0.44
N MET A 36 4.77 -6.57 1.02
CA MET A 36 4.09 -7.81 0.69
C MET A 36 2.67 -7.48 0.26
N ILE A 37 2.26 -8.05 -0.86
CA ILE A 37 0.92 -7.84 -1.38
C ILE A 37 0.19 -9.17 -1.40
N GLN A 38 -1.03 -9.14 -0.90
CA GLN A 38 -1.94 -10.26 -0.95
C GLN A 38 -2.83 -10.14 -2.18
N LYS A 39 -2.90 -11.21 -2.96
CA LYS A 39 -3.82 -11.30 -4.07
C LYS A 39 -4.88 -12.34 -3.75
N ARG A 40 -6.13 -11.96 -3.97
CA ARG A 40 -7.27 -12.84 -3.73
C ARG A 40 -7.83 -13.30 -5.07
N ASP A 41 -7.65 -14.57 -5.34
CA ASP A 41 -8.31 -15.26 -6.44
C ASP A 41 -8.92 -16.52 -5.82
N SER A 42 -8.91 -17.66 -6.50
CA SER A 42 -9.36 -18.94 -5.91
C SER A 42 -8.51 -19.38 -4.73
N GLN A 43 -7.31 -18.84 -4.59
CA GLN A 43 -6.38 -19.10 -3.48
C GLN A 43 -5.80 -17.79 -3.00
N ILE A 44 -5.64 -17.65 -1.69
CA ILE A 44 -4.98 -16.48 -1.12
C ILE A 44 -3.46 -16.67 -1.25
N LYS A 45 -2.82 -15.76 -1.95
CA LYS A 45 -1.37 -15.78 -2.15
C LYS A 45 -0.76 -14.46 -1.73
N PHE A 46 0.42 -14.54 -1.12
CA PHE A 46 1.22 -13.38 -0.76
C PHE A 46 2.44 -13.30 -1.68
N TYR A 47 2.72 -12.09 -2.15
CA TYR A 47 3.87 -11.83 -2.99
C TYR A 47 4.79 -10.85 -2.29
N TYR A 48 6.04 -11.23 -2.11
CA TYR A 48 7.05 -10.34 -1.58
C TYR A 48 7.63 -9.53 -2.73
N LEU A 49 7.53 -8.21 -2.65
CA LEU A 49 7.94 -7.31 -3.74
C LEU A 49 9.25 -6.58 -3.44
N GLY A 50 9.82 -6.78 -2.27
CA GLY A 50 11.12 -6.22 -1.94
C GLY A 50 11.05 -5.07 -0.96
N GLN A 51 12.19 -4.41 -0.77
CA GLN A 51 12.30 -3.25 0.11
C GLN A 51 11.86 -1.98 -0.61
N PHE A 52 11.35 -1.04 0.18
CA PHE A 52 10.91 0.25 -0.35
C PHE A 52 11.39 1.39 0.55
N ASP A 53 11.39 2.58 -0.02
CA ASP A 53 11.59 3.83 0.71
C ASP A 53 10.34 4.69 0.57
N ILE A 54 10.01 5.43 1.62
CA ILE A 54 8.83 6.28 1.60
C ILE A 54 9.16 7.56 0.84
N LEU A 55 8.32 7.87 -0.17
CA LEU A 55 8.39 9.14 -0.89
C LEU A 55 7.54 10.20 -0.21
N GLU A 56 6.36 9.80 0.27
CA GLU A 56 5.39 10.74 0.81
C GLU A 56 4.40 10.04 1.72
N VAL A 57 4.02 10.72 2.79
CA VAL A 57 2.91 10.30 3.65
C VAL A 57 2.02 11.51 3.85
N LYS A 58 0.74 11.39 3.53
CA LYS A 58 -0.24 12.46 3.69
C LYS A 58 -1.33 12.06 4.65
N SER A 59 -1.74 13.01 5.49
CA SER A 59 -2.97 12.88 6.27
C SER A 59 -4.17 13.09 5.36
N ALA A 60 -5.19 12.27 5.54
CA ALA A 60 -6.46 12.42 4.83
C ALA A 60 -7.59 11.90 5.70
N LYS A 61 -8.81 12.08 5.22
CA LYS A 61 -10.01 11.59 5.90
C LYS A 61 -10.85 10.80 4.93
N LYS A 62 -11.54 9.81 5.47
CA LYS A 62 -12.43 8.94 4.69
C LYS A 62 -13.67 8.65 5.51
N LEU A 63 -14.82 8.57 4.85
CA LEU A 63 -16.06 8.26 5.53
C LEU A 63 -16.17 6.76 5.80
N ASN A 64 -16.63 6.40 6.98
CA ASN A 64 -16.99 5.02 7.30
C ASN A 64 -18.42 4.72 6.79
N GLN A 65 -18.92 3.54 7.08
CA GLN A 65 -20.25 3.12 6.65
C GLN A 65 -21.37 3.96 7.27
N LYS A 66 -21.10 4.58 8.40
CA LYS A 66 -22.07 5.45 9.09
C LYS A 66 -22.00 6.91 8.63
N GLY A 67 -21.13 7.21 7.67
CA GLY A 67 -20.93 8.58 7.20
C GLY A 67 -20.06 9.45 8.10
N GLU A 68 -19.37 8.86 9.06
CA GLU A 68 -18.48 9.57 9.97
C GLU A 68 -17.07 9.65 9.37
N GLU A 69 -16.43 10.81 9.50
CA GLU A 69 -15.05 10.98 9.04
C GLU A 69 -14.07 10.23 9.93
N GLN A 70 -13.16 9.51 9.31
CA GLN A 70 -12.09 8.79 9.98
C GLN A 70 -10.74 9.20 9.39
N ASP A 71 -9.74 9.30 10.25
CA ASP A 71 -8.38 9.59 9.81
C ASP A 71 -7.79 8.42 9.08
N ILE A 72 -7.09 8.70 8.00
CA ILE A 72 -6.26 7.74 7.28
C ILE A 72 -4.93 8.39 6.93
N ALA A 73 -3.95 7.57 6.58
CA ALA A 73 -2.71 8.01 5.99
C ALA A 73 -2.62 7.47 4.56
N LYS A 74 -2.15 8.30 3.65
CA LYS A 74 -1.89 7.91 2.27
C LYS A 74 -0.38 7.80 2.09
N PHE A 75 0.07 6.58 1.82
CA PHE A 75 1.49 6.29 1.62
C PHE A 75 1.80 6.21 0.14
N ARG A 76 2.92 6.80 -0.25
CA ARG A 76 3.48 6.66 -1.59
C ARG A 76 4.93 6.26 -1.42
N VAL A 77 5.30 5.11 -1.98
CA VAL A 77 6.61 4.51 -1.74
C VAL A 77 7.28 4.12 -3.04
N LYS A 78 8.61 4.12 -3.02
CA LYS A 78 9.41 3.69 -4.15
C LYS A 78 10.12 2.39 -3.81
N MET A 79 9.94 1.39 -4.65
CA MET A 79 10.66 0.13 -4.54
C MET A 79 12.13 0.35 -4.85
N ARG A 80 13.02 -0.26 -4.07
CA ARG A 80 14.47 -0.19 -4.34
C ARG A 80 14.84 -0.84 -5.67
N ASN A 81 14.12 -1.92 -6.01
CA ASN A 81 14.25 -2.58 -7.31
C ASN A 81 12.88 -2.60 -7.97
N PRO A 82 12.81 -2.44 -9.30
CA PRO A 82 11.54 -2.58 -10.00
C PRO A 82 10.91 -3.95 -9.73
N VAL A 83 9.59 -3.98 -9.65
CA VAL A 83 8.86 -5.24 -9.52
C VAL A 83 9.09 -6.05 -10.80
N ARG A 84 9.31 -7.36 -10.65
CA ARG A 84 9.49 -8.25 -11.78
C ARG A 84 8.34 -8.08 -12.76
N GLU A 85 8.68 -8.08 -14.05
CA GLU A 85 7.72 -7.79 -15.11
C GLU A 85 6.51 -8.74 -15.07
N ASP A 86 6.75 -10.03 -14.86
CA ASP A 86 5.68 -11.02 -14.82
C ASP A 86 4.73 -10.78 -13.64
N ILE A 87 5.27 -10.42 -12.46
CA ILE A 87 4.47 -10.12 -11.28
C ILE A 87 3.70 -8.82 -11.48
N TRP A 88 4.36 -7.81 -12.03
CA TRP A 88 3.74 -6.52 -12.29
C TRP A 88 2.57 -6.63 -13.27
N GLN A 89 2.76 -7.36 -14.36
CA GLN A 89 1.71 -7.62 -15.33
C GLN A 89 0.53 -8.37 -14.69
N TYR A 90 0.83 -9.32 -13.83
CA TYR A 90 -0.19 -10.05 -13.10
C TYR A 90 -1.06 -9.12 -12.25
N PHE A 91 -0.45 -8.18 -11.52
CA PHE A 91 -1.21 -7.21 -10.73
C PHE A 91 -1.98 -6.23 -11.62
N LEU A 92 -1.40 -5.77 -12.72
CA LEU A 92 -2.10 -4.88 -13.64
C LEU A 92 -3.33 -5.54 -14.25
N SER A 93 -3.23 -6.80 -14.64
CA SER A 93 -4.33 -7.51 -15.31
C SER A 93 -5.54 -7.73 -14.41
N ASN A 94 -5.40 -7.53 -13.09
CA ASN A 94 -6.45 -7.80 -12.12
C ASN A 94 -6.89 -6.56 -11.34
N VAL A 95 -6.31 -5.40 -11.64
CA VAL A 95 -6.60 -4.16 -10.90
C VAL A 95 -8.01 -3.67 -11.17
N ASP A 96 -8.53 -3.91 -12.36
CA ASP A 96 -9.83 -3.38 -12.80
C ASP A 96 -11.01 -4.28 -12.43
N GLU A 97 -10.79 -5.34 -11.71
CA GLU A 97 -11.85 -6.29 -11.31
C GLU A 97 -12.62 -5.86 -10.06
N GLU A 98 -12.30 -4.72 -9.53
CA GLU A 98 -12.97 -4.19 -8.33
C GLU A 98 -14.32 -3.56 -8.63
#